data_cab74db173cbc60651b38ee12cbedacd
#
_entry.id   cab74db173cbc60651b38ee12cbedacd
#
_cell.length_a   1.000
_cell.length_b   1.000
_cell.length_c   1.000
_cell.angle_alpha   90.00
_cell.angle_beta   90.00
_cell.angle_gamma   90.00
#
_symmetry.space_group_name_H-M   'P 1'
#
loop_
_entity.id
_entity.type
_entity.pdbx_description
1 polymer ?
#
loop_
_entity_poly.entity_id
_entity_poly.type
_entity_poly.pdbx_seq_one_letter_code
_entity_poly.pdbx_strand_id
1 'polypeptide(L)'
;LRTDAPCGAPHDPKALLLSNGGRDLCGHAGLFSTRKDMVRFAQALLSGELLRPETLCEIGVNRTGFSHGDGTYRQYLGYLCFAKHPLQRLSEVPHWMGARSIGLSGFTGNHLSLDPDAERFVLFLGNRCHGRVSHIVPPEGKDLPAYGLDARGVGLVRWSDGRLVPSSAKYVYFKDEMLHAPIESRMRALGWLA
;
A
#
# COMPACT_ATOMS: atom_id res chain seq x y z
N LEU A 1 -1.02 -9.57 19.82
CA LEU A 1 0.19 -8.74 19.68
C LEU A 1 1.40 -9.67 19.63
N ARG A 2 2.20 -9.60 18.58
CA ARG A 2 3.51 -10.25 18.55
C ARG A 2 4.44 -9.45 19.43
N THR A 3 4.69 -9.96 20.61
CA THR A 3 5.64 -9.37 21.55
C THR A 3 7.05 -9.93 21.40
N ASP A 4 7.20 -10.98 20.60
CA ASP A 4 8.42 -11.75 20.38
C ASP A 4 9.23 -11.33 19.13
N ALA A 5 8.68 -10.42 18.32
CA ALA A 5 9.40 -9.94 17.14
C ALA A 5 10.48 -8.92 17.56
N PRO A 6 11.74 -9.12 17.17
CA PRO A 6 12.81 -8.17 17.47
C PRO A 6 12.51 -6.80 16.85
N CYS A 7 12.76 -5.73 17.59
CA CYS A 7 12.68 -4.37 17.07
C CYS A 7 13.70 -4.21 15.93
N GLY A 8 13.25 -3.65 14.79
CA GLY A 8 14.10 -3.46 13.61
C GLY A 8 14.27 -4.70 12.71
N ALA A 9 13.64 -5.83 13.04
CA ALA A 9 13.67 -6.98 12.15
C ALA A 9 12.68 -6.80 10.99
N PRO A 10 13.08 -7.02 9.72
CA PRO A 10 12.17 -7.03 8.59
C PRO A 10 11.06 -8.05 8.77
N HIS A 11 9.83 -7.67 8.42
CA HIS A 11 8.69 -8.60 8.45
C HIS A 11 8.79 -9.66 7.35
N ASP A 12 9.31 -9.28 6.19
CA ASP A 12 9.45 -10.18 5.05
C ASP A 12 10.60 -11.17 5.30
N PRO A 13 10.32 -12.49 5.26
CA PRO A 13 11.32 -13.50 5.57
C PRO A 13 12.46 -13.57 4.53
N LYS A 14 12.20 -13.21 3.28
CA LYS A 14 13.23 -13.14 2.24
C LYS A 14 14.15 -11.95 2.47
N ALA A 15 13.58 -10.79 2.84
CA ALA A 15 14.37 -9.63 3.21
C ALA A 15 15.25 -9.92 4.42
N LEU A 16 14.73 -10.62 5.42
CA LEU A 16 15.49 -11.03 6.60
C LEU A 16 16.65 -11.96 6.23
N LEU A 17 16.39 -12.94 5.35
CA LEU A 17 17.41 -13.88 4.89
C LEU A 17 18.50 -13.18 4.05
N LEU A 18 18.08 -12.36 3.08
CA LEU A 18 18.98 -11.70 2.13
C LEU A 18 19.75 -10.53 2.75
N SER A 19 19.25 -9.96 3.86
CA SER A 19 19.94 -8.86 4.55
C SER A 19 21.20 -9.29 5.32
N ASN A 20 21.54 -10.57 5.31
CA ASN A 20 22.74 -11.11 5.98
C ASN A 20 22.89 -10.58 7.42
N GLY A 21 21.80 -10.69 8.21
CA GLY A 21 21.74 -10.17 9.57
C GLY A 21 21.72 -8.64 9.67
N GLY A 22 21.20 -7.96 8.65
CA GLY A 22 21.09 -6.49 8.60
C GLY A 22 22.33 -5.78 8.07
N ARG A 23 23.31 -6.52 7.54
CA ARG A 23 24.51 -5.96 6.93
C ARG A 23 24.31 -5.51 5.48
N ASP A 24 23.38 -6.16 4.78
CA ASP A 24 23.12 -5.92 3.36
C ASP A 24 21.69 -5.38 3.16
N LEU A 25 21.50 -4.59 2.11
CA LEU A 25 20.20 -4.10 1.73
C LEU A 25 19.51 -5.08 0.78
N CYS A 26 18.26 -5.37 1.08
CA CYS A 26 17.41 -6.14 0.19
C CYS A 26 16.49 -5.20 -0.60
N GLY A 27 16.60 -5.23 -1.93
CA GLY A 27 15.92 -4.25 -2.79
C GLY A 27 14.39 -4.40 -2.88
N HIS A 28 13.80 -5.52 -2.42
CA HIS A 28 12.35 -5.71 -2.55
C HIS A 28 11.55 -5.39 -1.28
N ALA A 29 12.17 -5.43 -0.12
CA ALA A 29 11.53 -5.14 1.17
C ALA A 29 12.57 -4.98 2.29
N GLY A 30 12.11 -4.60 3.49
CA GLY A 30 12.95 -4.61 4.70
C GLY A 30 13.62 -3.29 5.03
N LEU A 31 13.40 -2.23 4.26
CA LEU A 31 13.88 -0.89 4.61
C LEU A 31 13.04 -0.30 5.74
N PHE A 32 13.71 0.33 6.68
CA PHE A 32 13.10 1.15 7.72
C PHE A 32 13.41 2.61 7.45
N SER A 33 12.45 3.47 7.70
CA SER A 33 12.61 4.90 7.50
C SER A 33 11.77 5.70 8.51
N THR A 34 11.95 7.01 8.51
CA THR A 34 11.14 7.93 9.30
C THR A 34 10.17 8.69 8.40
N ARG A 35 9.09 9.24 8.98
CA ARG A 35 8.20 10.13 8.25
C ARG A 35 8.97 11.27 7.57
N LYS A 36 9.94 11.87 8.28
CA LYS A 36 10.72 12.99 7.79
C LYS A 36 11.53 12.61 6.54
N ASP A 37 12.18 11.47 6.56
CA ASP A 37 13.01 11.02 5.44
C ASP A 37 12.15 10.57 4.25
N MET A 38 11.00 9.95 4.49
CA MET A 38 10.06 9.61 3.43
C MET A 38 9.44 10.84 2.75
N VAL A 39 9.16 11.90 3.50
CA VAL A 39 8.74 13.19 2.94
C VAL A 39 9.85 13.79 2.07
N ARG A 40 11.09 13.82 2.56
CA ARG A 40 12.26 14.30 1.79
C ARG A 40 12.46 13.47 0.52
N PHE A 41 12.35 12.15 0.62
CA PHE A 41 12.47 11.26 -0.52
C PHE A 41 11.41 11.56 -1.59
N ALA A 42 10.14 11.71 -1.19
CA ALA A 42 9.07 12.07 -2.11
C ALA A 42 9.30 13.45 -2.76
N GLN A 43 9.72 14.44 -1.97
CA GLN A 43 10.06 15.77 -2.46
C GLN A 43 11.24 15.74 -3.45
N ALA A 44 12.30 15.01 -3.14
CA ALA A 44 13.48 14.90 -3.99
C ALA A 44 13.18 14.17 -5.33
N LEU A 45 12.21 13.25 -5.33
CA LEU A 45 11.71 12.66 -6.58
C LEU A 45 10.93 13.67 -7.41
N LEU A 46 10.05 14.45 -6.79
CA LEU A 46 9.20 15.42 -7.50
C LEU A 46 9.99 16.64 -7.97
N SER A 47 11.00 17.08 -7.23
CA SER A 47 11.86 18.23 -7.59
C SER A 47 12.91 17.92 -8.66
N GLY A 48 13.08 16.66 -9.03
CA GLY A 48 14.10 16.26 -9.99
C GLY A 48 15.51 16.07 -9.38
N GLU A 49 15.65 16.13 -8.07
CA GLU A 49 16.94 15.95 -7.38
C GLU A 49 17.47 14.52 -7.49
N LEU A 50 16.60 13.50 -7.38
CA LEU A 50 16.98 12.09 -7.47
C LEU A 50 16.81 11.52 -8.88
N LEU A 51 15.75 11.89 -9.57
CA LEU A 51 15.45 11.45 -10.93
C LEU A 51 14.99 12.65 -11.77
N ARG A 52 15.37 12.69 -13.00
CA ARG A 52 14.84 13.70 -13.94
C ARG A 52 13.32 13.58 -14.04
N PRO A 53 12.56 14.69 -14.17
CA PRO A 53 11.10 14.65 -14.27
C PRO A 53 10.59 13.71 -15.37
N GLU A 54 11.26 13.67 -16.52
CA GLU A 54 10.90 12.78 -17.61
C GLU A 54 11.03 11.31 -17.23
N THR A 55 12.09 10.97 -16.47
CA THR A 55 12.31 9.60 -15.97
C THR A 55 11.21 9.22 -14.96
N LEU A 56 10.83 10.13 -14.07
CA LEU A 56 9.74 9.88 -13.12
C LEU A 56 8.41 9.66 -13.85
N CYS A 57 8.12 10.45 -14.87
CA CYS A 57 6.93 10.26 -15.71
C CYS A 57 6.93 8.91 -16.44
N GLU A 58 8.09 8.48 -16.97
CA GLU A 58 8.22 7.19 -17.63
C GLU A 58 7.99 5.99 -16.68
N ILE A 59 8.34 6.12 -15.40
CA ILE A 59 8.05 5.11 -14.38
C ILE A 59 6.55 4.85 -14.28
N GLY A 60 5.72 5.89 -14.41
CA GLY A 60 4.25 5.81 -14.32
C GLY A 60 3.55 5.32 -15.60
N VAL A 61 4.25 5.11 -16.68
CA VAL A 61 3.64 4.60 -17.92
C VAL A 61 3.25 3.13 -17.73
N ASN A 62 1.97 2.82 -17.95
CA ASN A 62 1.51 1.43 -17.88
C ASN A 62 2.18 0.56 -18.96
N ARG A 63 2.84 -0.50 -18.52
CA ARG A 63 3.60 -1.44 -19.38
C ARG A 63 2.95 -2.82 -19.49
N THR A 64 2.08 -3.19 -18.57
CA THR A 64 1.60 -4.57 -18.45
C THR A 64 0.08 -4.70 -18.40
N GLY A 65 -0.63 -3.64 -18.04
CA GLY A 65 -2.07 -3.69 -17.81
C GLY A 65 -2.89 -3.57 -19.07
N PHE A 66 -3.94 -4.37 -19.13
CA PHE A 66 -4.94 -4.32 -20.20
C PHE A 66 -6.29 -4.83 -19.70
N SER A 67 -7.37 -4.48 -20.41
CA SER A 67 -8.68 -5.06 -20.22
C SER A 67 -8.80 -6.37 -20.99
N HIS A 68 -9.38 -7.37 -20.38
CA HIS A 68 -9.63 -8.66 -21.01
C HIS A 68 -10.91 -8.68 -21.88
N GLY A 69 -11.66 -7.60 -21.94
CA GLY A 69 -12.92 -7.56 -22.69
C GLY A 69 -14.14 -8.22 -22.01
N ASP A 70 -13.91 -9.06 -21.02
CA ASP A 70 -14.93 -9.68 -20.16
C ASP A 70 -15.23 -8.89 -18.88
N GLY A 71 -14.72 -7.64 -18.81
CA GLY A 71 -14.82 -6.79 -17.63
C GLY A 71 -13.73 -7.05 -16.59
N THR A 72 -12.83 -8.00 -16.82
CA THR A 72 -11.64 -8.19 -16.00
C THR A 72 -10.48 -7.36 -16.51
N TYR A 73 -9.55 -7.05 -15.61
CA TYR A 73 -8.39 -6.21 -15.91
C TYR A 73 -7.13 -6.81 -15.32
N ARG A 74 -6.05 -6.69 -16.07
CA ARG A 74 -4.73 -6.94 -15.54
C ARG A 74 -4.21 -5.72 -14.78
N GLN A 75 -3.36 -5.96 -13.79
CA GLN A 75 -2.71 -4.90 -13.02
C GLN A 75 -1.92 -3.96 -13.93
N TYR A 76 -2.12 -2.66 -13.76
CA TYR A 76 -1.39 -1.63 -14.46
C TYR A 76 -0.08 -1.35 -13.72
N LEU A 77 1.02 -1.82 -14.29
CA LEU A 77 2.37 -1.62 -13.76
C LEU A 77 3.21 -0.79 -14.72
N GLY A 78 3.89 0.18 -14.16
CA GLY A 78 5.03 0.84 -14.78
C GLY A 78 6.34 0.16 -14.37
N TYR A 79 7.40 0.92 -14.26
CA TYR A 79 8.67 0.42 -13.73
C TYR A 79 8.64 0.46 -12.20
N LEU A 80 8.73 -0.70 -11.55
CA LEU A 80 8.81 -0.88 -10.09
C LEU A 80 7.60 -0.36 -9.28
N CYS A 81 6.61 0.26 -9.92
CA CYS A 81 5.46 0.88 -9.27
C CYS A 81 4.17 0.52 -10.01
N PHE A 82 3.02 0.71 -9.34
CA PHE A 82 1.74 0.68 -10.00
C PHE A 82 1.50 2.00 -10.74
N ALA A 83 1.15 1.90 -12.01
CA ALA A 83 0.58 3.00 -12.77
C ALA A 83 -0.89 3.22 -12.38
N LYS A 84 -1.41 4.41 -12.63
CA LYS A 84 -2.82 4.71 -12.38
C LYS A 84 -3.71 3.79 -13.21
N HIS A 85 -4.64 3.09 -12.53
CA HIS A 85 -5.57 2.18 -13.17
C HIS A 85 -6.84 2.92 -13.58
N PRO A 86 -7.45 2.64 -14.76
CA PRO A 86 -8.68 3.29 -15.19
C PRO A 86 -9.87 3.01 -14.25
N LEU A 87 -9.90 1.84 -13.62
CA LEU A 87 -10.88 1.53 -12.57
C LEU A 87 -10.31 1.87 -11.20
N GLN A 88 -10.86 2.86 -10.55
CA GLN A 88 -10.37 3.35 -9.25
C GLN A 88 -10.26 2.24 -8.19
N ARG A 89 -11.20 1.34 -8.13
CA ARG A 89 -11.18 0.21 -7.17
C ARG A 89 -9.94 -0.69 -7.31
N LEU A 90 -9.29 -0.70 -8.48
CA LEU A 90 -8.07 -1.46 -8.76
C LEU A 90 -6.81 -0.59 -8.75
N SER A 91 -6.95 0.74 -8.67
CA SER A 91 -5.83 1.66 -8.64
C SER A 91 -5.24 1.79 -7.24
N GLU A 92 -3.92 1.80 -7.13
CA GLU A 92 -3.25 2.20 -5.90
C GLU A 92 -3.07 3.71 -5.80
N VAL A 93 -3.30 4.42 -6.89
CA VAL A 93 -3.20 5.88 -6.98
C VAL A 93 -4.58 6.50 -6.73
N PRO A 94 -4.68 7.56 -5.92
CA PRO A 94 -5.92 8.30 -5.73
C PRO A 94 -6.51 8.81 -7.07
N HIS A 95 -7.84 8.81 -7.20
CA HIS A 95 -8.49 9.21 -8.46
C HIS A 95 -8.25 10.67 -8.83
N TRP A 96 -8.07 11.54 -7.84
CA TRP A 96 -7.79 12.98 -8.01
C TRP A 96 -6.35 13.31 -8.40
N MET A 97 -5.45 12.33 -8.43
CA MET A 97 -4.09 12.47 -8.97
C MET A 97 -4.08 12.33 -10.49
N GLY A 98 -3.09 12.92 -11.15
CA GLY A 98 -2.91 12.92 -12.59
C GLY A 98 -2.72 11.53 -13.21
N ALA A 99 -2.81 11.45 -14.53
CA ALA A 99 -2.73 10.17 -15.26
C ALA A 99 -1.34 9.52 -15.20
N ARG A 100 -0.28 10.31 -15.01
CA ARG A 100 1.12 9.83 -14.90
C ARG A 100 1.53 9.51 -13.46
N SER A 101 0.58 9.55 -12.54
CA SER A 101 0.85 9.26 -11.14
C SER A 101 1.19 7.80 -10.93
N ILE A 102 2.04 7.57 -9.95
CA ILE A 102 2.50 6.26 -9.53
C ILE A 102 2.16 6.00 -8.07
N GLY A 103 2.05 4.75 -7.72
CA GLY A 103 1.79 4.35 -6.33
C GLY A 103 2.34 2.98 -6.01
N LEU A 104 2.62 2.75 -4.75
CA LEU A 104 3.00 1.45 -4.25
C LEU A 104 2.59 1.28 -2.80
N SER A 105 1.88 0.18 -2.53
CA SER A 105 1.50 -0.21 -1.18
C SER A 105 2.35 -1.38 -0.69
N GLY A 106 2.97 -1.19 0.45
CA GLY A 106 3.72 -2.24 1.14
C GLY A 106 2.80 -3.23 1.86
N PHE A 107 3.21 -4.49 1.95
CA PHE A 107 2.48 -5.53 2.68
C PHE A 107 2.24 -5.15 4.16
N THR A 108 3.18 -4.46 4.78
CA THR A 108 3.11 -4.00 6.17
C THR A 108 2.19 -2.81 6.39
N GLY A 109 1.59 -2.24 5.34
CA GLY A 109 0.58 -1.19 5.45
C GLY A 109 1.09 0.22 5.18
N ASN A 110 2.27 0.36 4.60
CA ASN A 110 2.76 1.64 4.11
C ASN A 110 2.28 1.88 2.69
N HIS A 111 2.13 3.15 2.32
CA HIS A 111 1.76 3.55 0.96
C HIS A 111 2.43 4.88 0.60
N LEU A 112 2.90 4.97 -0.63
CA LEU A 112 3.34 6.20 -1.26
C LEU A 112 2.73 6.31 -2.65
N SER A 113 2.07 7.43 -2.95
CA SER A 113 1.69 7.82 -4.30
C SER A 113 2.32 9.16 -4.64
N LEU A 114 2.77 9.31 -5.88
CA LEU A 114 3.36 10.53 -6.42
C LEU A 114 2.57 10.97 -7.64
N ASP A 115 2.28 12.25 -7.71
CA ASP A 115 1.67 12.93 -8.86
C ASP A 115 2.67 13.94 -9.40
N PRO A 116 3.47 13.56 -10.43
CA PRO A 116 4.50 14.43 -10.97
C PRO A 116 3.93 15.66 -11.68
N ASP A 117 2.71 15.60 -12.19
CA ASP A 117 2.07 16.71 -12.91
C ASP A 117 1.63 17.84 -11.97
N ALA A 118 1.22 17.49 -10.76
CA ALA A 118 0.74 18.44 -9.75
C ALA A 118 1.73 18.60 -8.59
N GLU A 119 2.94 18.07 -8.70
CA GLU A 119 4.03 18.14 -7.70
C GLU A 119 3.56 17.79 -6.28
N ARG A 120 2.76 16.75 -6.17
CA ARG A 120 2.17 16.35 -4.88
C ARG A 120 2.32 14.85 -4.62
N PHE A 121 2.19 14.47 -3.37
CA PHE A 121 2.25 13.07 -2.97
C PHE A 121 1.29 12.77 -1.82
N VAL A 122 0.94 11.50 -1.69
CA VAL A 122 0.29 10.93 -0.50
C VAL A 122 1.24 9.92 0.11
N LEU A 123 1.55 10.13 1.38
CA LEU A 123 2.33 9.20 2.18
C LEU A 123 1.47 8.70 3.35
N PHE A 124 1.28 7.40 3.42
CA PHE A 124 0.67 6.75 4.56
C PHE A 124 1.66 5.77 5.18
N LEU A 125 1.90 5.93 6.48
CA LEU A 125 2.78 5.05 7.24
C LEU A 125 1.95 4.29 8.27
N GLY A 126 1.92 2.99 8.13
CA GLY A 126 1.18 2.10 9.00
C GLY A 126 1.98 0.86 9.36
N ASN A 127 1.52 0.13 10.36
CA ASN A 127 2.07 -1.17 10.72
C ASN A 127 0.93 -2.16 10.96
N ARG A 128 0.23 -2.55 9.90
CA ARG A 128 -0.90 -3.48 9.99
C ARG A 128 -0.51 -4.87 10.50
N CYS A 129 0.76 -5.21 10.39
CA CYS A 129 1.25 -6.52 10.82
C CYS A 129 1.58 -6.57 12.31
N HIS A 130 1.70 -5.42 12.99
CA HIS A 130 2.08 -5.35 14.39
C HIS A 130 1.08 -6.04 15.33
N GLY A 131 -0.21 -5.78 15.15
CA GLY A 131 -1.27 -6.40 15.93
C GLY A 131 -1.84 -7.68 15.32
N ARG A 132 -1.21 -8.21 14.28
CA ARG A 132 -1.74 -9.34 13.53
C ARG A 132 -1.38 -10.66 14.19
N VAL A 133 -2.40 -11.44 14.53
CA VAL A 133 -2.21 -12.85 14.88
C VAL A 133 -1.92 -13.60 13.59
N SER A 134 -0.71 -14.14 13.47
CA SER A 134 -0.28 -14.83 12.25
C SER A 134 -0.96 -16.19 12.07
N HIS A 135 -1.47 -16.76 13.13
CA HIS A 135 -2.13 -18.06 13.10
C HIS A 135 -3.13 -18.18 14.25
N ILE A 136 -4.38 -18.45 13.94
CA ILE A 136 -5.40 -18.81 14.90
C ILE A 136 -5.82 -20.24 14.55
N VAL A 137 -5.63 -21.16 15.48
CA VAL A 137 -6.13 -22.53 15.35
C VAL A 137 -7.33 -22.64 16.31
N PRO A 138 -8.56 -22.58 15.80
CA PRO A 138 -9.73 -22.79 16.66
C PRO A 138 -9.75 -24.22 17.18
N PRO A 139 -10.31 -24.48 18.36
CA PRO A 139 -10.53 -25.83 18.85
C PRO A 139 -11.37 -26.65 17.86
N GLU A 140 -11.11 -27.93 17.78
CA GLU A 140 -11.84 -28.85 16.91
C GLU A 140 -13.35 -28.74 17.08
N GLY A 141 -14.10 -28.76 15.98
CA GLY A 141 -15.56 -28.64 15.98
C GLY A 141 -16.11 -27.26 16.29
N LYS A 142 -15.27 -26.21 16.36
CA LYS A 142 -15.72 -24.83 16.55
C LYS A 142 -15.91 -24.10 15.25
N ASP A 143 -16.97 -23.30 15.20
CA ASP A 143 -17.31 -22.46 14.04
C ASP A 143 -16.24 -21.39 13.82
N LEU A 144 -15.62 -21.37 12.66
CA LEU A 144 -14.58 -20.41 12.31
C LEU A 144 -15.02 -18.94 12.47
N PRO A 145 -16.23 -18.53 12.03
CA PRO A 145 -16.74 -17.18 12.26
C PRO A 145 -16.83 -16.78 13.71
N ALA A 146 -17.13 -17.69 14.63
CA ALA A 146 -17.17 -17.41 16.07
C ALA A 146 -15.80 -16.99 16.63
N TYR A 147 -14.71 -17.37 15.94
CA TYR A 147 -13.34 -16.96 16.25
C TYR A 147 -12.84 -15.77 15.43
N GLY A 148 -13.73 -15.11 14.67
CA GLY A 148 -13.36 -14.03 13.79
C GLY A 148 -12.52 -14.48 12.58
N LEU A 149 -12.79 -15.70 12.08
CA LEU A 149 -12.12 -16.27 10.91
C LEU A 149 -13.10 -16.46 9.77
N ASP A 150 -12.65 -16.36 8.52
CA ASP A 150 -13.40 -16.78 7.34
C ASP A 150 -13.28 -18.31 7.14
N ALA A 151 -14.01 -18.86 6.15
CA ALA A 151 -13.98 -20.29 5.83
C ALA A 151 -12.58 -20.84 5.48
N ARG A 152 -11.60 -19.97 5.20
CA ARG A 152 -10.21 -20.32 4.92
C ARG A 152 -9.30 -20.16 6.15
N GLY A 153 -9.86 -19.83 7.30
CA GLY A 153 -9.10 -19.55 8.51
C GLY A 153 -8.41 -18.18 8.52
N VAL A 154 -8.85 -17.24 7.68
CA VAL A 154 -8.31 -15.88 7.65
C VAL A 154 -9.03 -15.04 8.69
N GLY A 155 -8.28 -14.34 9.53
CA GLY A 155 -8.84 -13.45 10.54
C GLY A 155 -9.73 -12.35 9.95
N LEU A 156 -10.86 -12.10 10.60
CA LEU A 156 -11.81 -11.07 10.25
C LEU A 156 -11.75 -9.90 11.24
N VAL A 157 -11.90 -8.70 10.74
CA VAL A 157 -12.02 -7.47 11.54
C VAL A 157 -13.40 -6.89 11.29
N ARG A 158 -14.12 -6.55 12.35
CA ARG A 158 -15.40 -5.85 12.24
C ARG A 158 -15.15 -4.36 12.02
N TRP A 159 -15.70 -3.88 10.95
CA TRP A 159 -15.66 -2.47 10.57
C TRP A 159 -16.67 -1.62 11.34
N SER A 160 -16.53 -0.30 11.33
CA SER A 160 -17.45 0.61 12.01
C SER A 160 -18.90 0.54 11.49
N ASP A 161 -19.09 0.14 10.23
CA ASP A 161 -20.41 -0.09 9.61
C ASP A 161 -20.98 -1.50 9.86
N GLY A 162 -20.26 -2.33 10.66
CA GLY A 162 -20.67 -3.68 11.02
C GLY A 162 -20.23 -4.78 10.05
N ARG A 163 -19.73 -4.45 8.85
CA ARG A 163 -19.23 -5.47 7.91
C ARG A 163 -17.97 -6.15 8.42
N LEU A 164 -17.80 -7.41 8.03
CA LEU A 164 -16.60 -8.18 8.33
C LEU A 164 -15.65 -8.15 7.12
N VAL A 165 -14.40 -7.80 7.37
CA VAL A 165 -13.36 -7.72 6.34
C VAL A 165 -12.17 -8.59 6.73
N PRO A 166 -11.52 -9.29 5.76
CA PRO A 166 -10.35 -10.09 6.05
C PRO A 166 -9.21 -9.23 6.60
N SER A 167 -8.67 -9.59 7.75
CA SER A 167 -7.52 -8.90 8.35
C SER A 167 -6.26 -8.98 7.47
N SER A 168 -6.21 -9.95 6.57
CA SER A 168 -5.16 -10.11 5.57
C SER A 168 -5.38 -9.24 4.34
N ALA A 169 -6.55 -8.61 4.18
CA ALA A 169 -6.80 -7.74 3.06
C ALA A 169 -5.74 -6.64 3.01
N LYS A 170 -5.17 -6.47 1.84
CA LYS A 170 -4.25 -5.39 1.62
C LYS A 170 -4.97 -4.06 1.74
N TYR A 171 -4.29 -3.05 2.21
CA TYR A 171 -4.74 -1.67 2.23
C TYR A 171 -5.43 -1.26 0.90
N VAL A 172 -4.93 -1.68 -0.24
CA VAL A 172 -5.45 -1.36 -1.57
C VAL A 172 -6.96 -1.64 -1.74
N TYR A 173 -7.53 -2.58 -1.00
CA TYR A 173 -8.97 -2.88 -1.09
C TYR A 173 -9.86 -1.91 -0.35
N PHE A 174 -9.31 -1.13 0.58
CA PHE A 174 -10.07 -0.21 1.43
C PHE A 174 -9.53 1.23 1.38
N LYS A 175 -8.50 1.45 0.60
CA LYS A 175 -7.81 2.73 0.52
C LYS A 175 -8.72 3.90 0.14
N ASP A 176 -9.68 3.66 -0.74
CA ASP A 176 -10.57 4.71 -1.22
C ASP A 176 -11.45 5.24 -0.08
N GLU A 177 -12.03 4.34 0.72
CA GLU A 177 -12.90 4.72 1.84
C GLU A 177 -12.12 5.23 3.06
N MET A 178 -11.00 4.57 3.36
CA MET A 178 -10.26 4.81 4.61
C MET A 178 -9.25 5.94 4.53
N LEU A 179 -8.74 6.20 3.35
CA LEU A 179 -7.65 7.15 3.18
C LEU A 179 -7.94 8.19 2.10
N HIS A 180 -8.22 7.76 0.87
CA HIS A 180 -8.30 8.69 -0.25
C HIS A 180 -9.48 9.64 -0.13
N ALA A 181 -10.68 9.14 0.17
CA ALA A 181 -11.86 9.99 0.32
C ALA A 181 -11.78 10.96 1.50
N PRO A 182 -11.35 10.56 2.71
CA PRO A 182 -11.11 11.52 3.79
C PRO A 182 -10.06 12.58 3.47
N ILE A 183 -8.96 12.21 2.82
CA ILE A 183 -7.93 13.17 2.39
C ILE A 183 -8.51 14.14 1.36
N GLU A 184 -9.18 13.63 0.33
CA GLU A 184 -9.82 14.46 -0.70
C GLU A 184 -10.80 15.44 -0.09
N SER A 185 -11.70 14.96 0.76
CA SER A 185 -12.67 15.81 1.46
C SER A 185 -11.98 16.95 2.21
N ARG A 186 -10.89 16.64 2.91
CA ARG A 186 -10.13 17.65 3.64
C ARG A 186 -9.41 18.63 2.70
N MET A 187 -8.82 18.15 1.61
CA MET A 187 -8.14 19.00 0.62
C MET A 187 -9.10 19.95 -0.06
N ARG A 188 -10.30 19.48 -0.43
CA ARG A 188 -11.38 20.35 -0.98
C ARG A 188 -11.82 21.40 0.04
N ALA A 189 -12.02 21.02 1.29
CA ALA A 189 -12.38 21.95 2.36
C ALA A 189 -11.31 23.02 2.63
N LEU A 190 -10.04 22.74 2.29
CA LEU A 190 -8.93 23.69 2.39
C LEU A 190 -8.67 24.47 1.08
N GLY A 191 -9.43 24.21 0.02
CA GLY A 191 -9.22 24.84 -1.29
C GLY A 191 -7.98 24.33 -2.04
N TRP A 192 -7.43 23.20 -1.67
CA TRP A 192 -6.25 22.60 -2.30
C TRP A 192 -6.59 21.70 -3.51
N LEU A 193 -7.85 21.32 -3.63
CA LEU A 193 -8.41 20.65 -4.80
C LEU A 193 -9.65 21.43 -5.27
N ALA A 194 -9.74 21.63 -6.57
CA ALA A 194 -10.90 22.22 -7.23
C ALA A 194 -12.12 21.27 -7.20
#